data_6f5e694bf598c853ae46ef62458fa034
#
_entry.id   6f5e694bf598c853ae46ef62458fa034
#
_cell.length_a   1.000
_cell.length_b   1.000
_cell.length_c   1.000
_cell.angle_alpha   90.00
_cell.angle_beta   90.00
_cell.angle_gamma   90.00
#
_symmetry.space_group_name_H-M   'P 1'
#
loop_
_entity.id
_entity.type
_entity.pdbx_description
1 polymer ?
#
loop_
_entity_poly.entity_id
_entity_poly.type
_entity_poly.pdbx_seq_one_letter_code
_entity_poly.pdbx_strand_id
1 'polypeptide(L)'
;VLDGQIGCSAGIASALDLGQAIIRHDYGYQIDNQVAKRLVISSHRTGGQAQFVETPMLKVPGTFSQAIAWASENLDKAITVEDWAQQASMSRRTFDRKFRASFSLSPKEWLIQQRIERAKGLLETESLPIEQLANQAGFDNAVTMRHHFRRLVGVSPQKYRAQFGQN
;
A
#
# COMPACT_ATOMS: atom_id res chain seq x y z
N VAL A 1 1.69 -29.89 -2.38
CA VAL A 1 0.74 -30.87 -1.83
C VAL A 1 0.99 -30.95 -0.33
N LEU A 2 -0.06 -30.81 0.48
CA LEU A 2 -0.05 -30.99 1.93
C LEU A 2 -0.67 -32.37 2.24
N ASP A 3 0.04 -33.19 2.98
CA ASP A 3 -0.45 -34.47 3.48
C ASP A 3 -0.13 -34.58 4.99
N GLY A 4 -1.14 -34.33 5.82
CA GLY A 4 -0.96 -34.27 7.27
C GLY A 4 0.03 -33.18 7.69
N GLN A 5 1.15 -33.59 8.32
CA GLN A 5 2.22 -32.68 8.78
C GLN A 5 3.36 -32.50 7.76
N ILE A 6 3.25 -33.11 6.57
CA ILE A 6 4.31 -33.07 5.54
C ILE A 6 3.85 -32.19 4.38
N GLY A 7 4.65 -31.19 4.04
CA GLY A 7 4.43 -30.32 2.89
C GLY A 7 5.56 -30.46 1.87
N CYS A 8 5.22 -30.70 0.59
CA CYS A 8 6.18 -30.74 -0.51
C CYS A 8 5.88 -29.65 -1.53
N SER A 9 6.91 -28.91 -1.96
CA SER A 9 6.80 -27.89 -3.01
C SER A 9 7.58 -28.32 -4.26
N ALA A 10 7.08 -27.95 -5.44
CA ALA A 10 7.66 -28.30 -6.73
C ALA A 10 8.57 -27.19 -7.30
N GLY A 11 9.40 -26.57 -6.47
CA GLY A 11 10.32 -25.49 -6.88
C GLY A 11 10.26 -24.25 -6.00
N ILE A 12 11.13 -23.27 -6.24
CA ILE A 12 11.33 -22.10 -5.35
C ILE A 12 10.05 -21.25 -5.21
N ALA A 13 9.31 -21.01 -6.30
CA ALA A 13 8.06 -20.26 -6.26
C ALA A 13 6.99 -21.00 -5.45
N SER A 14 6.87 -22.32 -5.63
CA SER A 14 5.93 -23.16 -4.88
C SER A 14 6.32 -23.34 -3.42
N ALA A 15 7.60 -23.15 -3.05
CA ALA A 15 8.03 -23.15 -1.66
C ALA A 15 7.48 -21.94 -0.88
N LEU A 16 7.36 -20.80 -1.52
CA LEU A 16 6.75 -19.61 -0.94
C LEU A 16 5.23 -19.77 -0.74
N ASP A 17 4.54 -20.35 -1.74
CA ASP A 17 3.12 -20.67 -1.63
C ASP A 17 2.85 -21.68 -0.51
N LEU A 18 3.71 -22.69 -0.37
CA LEU A 18 3.63 -23.65 0.72
C LEU A 18 3.88 -22.99 2.08
N GLY A 19 4.88 -22.11 2.18
CA GLY A 19 5.16 -21.36 3.39
C GLY A 19 3.97 -20.49 3.82
N GLN A 20 3.32 -19.81 2.88
CA GLN A 20 2.10 -19.04 3.14
C GLN A 20 0.93 -19.94 3.57
N ALA A 21 0.76 -21.12 2.95
CA ALA A 21 -0.29 -22.06 3.33
C ALA A 21 -0.09 -22.56 4.77
N ILE A 22 1.15 -22.83 5.20
CA ILE A 22 1.48 -23.22 6.58
C ILE A 22 1.19 -22.08 7.54
N ILE A 23 1.65 -20.85 7.24
CA ILE A 23 1.39 -19.67 8.09
C ILE A 23 -0.11 -19.41 8.24
N ARG A 24 -0.86 -19.56 7.15
CA ARG A 24 -2.33 -19.39 7.18
C ARG A 24 -3.00 -20.46 8.05
N HIS A 25 -2.53 -21.70 7.98
CA HIS A 25 -3.04 -22.80 8.78
C HIS A 25 -2.76 -22.61 10.27
N ASP A 26 -1.53 -22.22 10.63
CA ASP A 26 -1.07 -22.20 12.03
C ASP A 26 -1.39 -20.89 12.75
N TYR A 27 -1.36 -19.75 12.04
CA TYR A 27 -1.47 -18.41 12.63
C TYR A 27 -2.67 -17.60 12.12
N GLY A 28 -3.41 -18.16 11.17
CA GLY A 28 -4.58 -17.52 10.60
C GLY A 28 -4.28 -16.49 9.52
N TYR A 29 -5.34 -16.05 8.86
CA TYR A 29 -5.30 -15.22 7.66
C TYR A 29 -4.67 -13.83 7.87
N GLN A 30 -4.82 -13.24 9.05
CA GLN A 30 -4.28 -11.90 9.34
C GLN A 30 -2.74 -11.89 9.35
N ILE A 31 -2.13 -12.93 9.94
CA ILE A 31 -0.67 -13.05 10.01
C ILE A 31 -0.10 -13.45 8.65
N ASP A 32 -0.78 -14.35 7.92
CA ASP A 32 -0.42 -14.71 6.55
C ASP A 32 -0.39 -13.45 5.64
N ASN A 33 -1.39 -12.59 5.69
CA ASN A 33 -1.42 -11.34 4.95
C ASN A 33 -0.28 -10.37 5.33
N GLN A 34 0.06 -10.28 6.62
CA GLN A 34 1.19 -9.44 7.05
C GLN A 34 2.52 -9.98 6.51
N VAL A 35 2.71 -11.29 6.53
CA VAL A 35 3.90 -11.95 6.01
C VAL A 35 3.97 -11.82 4.49
N ALA A 36 2.85 -12.04 3.78
CA ALA A 36 2.75 -11.84 2.33
C ALA A 36 3.10 -10.40 1.92
N LYS A 37 2.62 -9.40 2.67
CA LYS A 37 2.97 -7.99 2.47
C LYS A 37 4.47 -7.72 2.67
N ARG A 38 5.11 -8.38 3.63
CA ARG A 38 6.56 -8.23 3.90
C ARG A 38 7.43 -8.96 2.88
N LEU A 39 6.99 -10.11 2.41
CA LEU A 39 7.72 -10.89 1.40
C LEU A 39 7.72 -10.22 0.04
N VAL A 40 6.79 -9.27 -0.22
CA VAL A 40 6.61 -8.52 -1.49
C VAL A 40 7.02 -9.36 -2.69
N ILE A 41 6.35 -10.48 -2.86
CA ILE A 41 6.45 -11.23 -4.09
C ILE A 41 5.53 -10.51 -5.07
N SER A 42 6.07 -9.45 -5.71
CA SER A 42 5.39 -8.90 -6.86
C SER A 42 5.40 -9.98 -7.94
N SER A 43 4.24 -10.51 -8.26
CA SER A 43 4.03 -11.53 -9.30
C SER A 43 4.34 -11.04 -10.72
N HIS A 44 4.86 -9.84 -10.88
CA HIS A 44 5.38 -9.29 -12.13
C HIS A 44 6.55 -8.34 -11.89
N ARG A 45 7.76 -8.83 -12.14
CA ARG A 45 8.93 -7.99 -12.43
C ARG A 45 8.79 -7.39 -13.83
N THR A 46 8.10 -6.29 -13.97
CA THR A 46 8.41 -5.31 -14.99
C THR A 46 9.51 -4.42 -14.40
N GLY A 47 10.69 -4.43 -15.02
CA GLY A 47 11.92 -3.83 -14.51
C GLY A 47 11.75 -2.43 -13.95
N GLY A 48 11.89 -2.31 -12.66
CA GLY A 48 11.89 -1.12 -11.86
C GLY A 48 11.94 -1.56 -10.40
N GLN A 49 13.13 -1.58 -9.80
CA GLN A 49 13.31 -1.83 -8.38
C GLN A 49 12.75 -0.64 -7.59
N ALA A 50 11.45 -0.59 -7.39
CA ALA A 50 10.91 0.11 -6.24
C ALA A 50 10.80 -0.94 -5.12
N GLN A 51 11.86 -1.10 -4.35
CA GLN A 51 11.77 -1.71 -3.05
C GLN A 51 10.68 -0.96 -2.26
N PHE A 52 9.65 -1.65 -1.82
CA PHE A 52 8.85 -1.19 -0.69
C PHE A 52 9.76 -1.25 0.54
N VAL A 53 10.55 -0.23 0.70
CA VAL A 53 11.13 0.09 1.99
C VAL A 53 9.92 0.47 2.83
N GLU A 54 9.65 -0.28 3.90
CA GLU A 54 8.95 0.33 5.05
C GLU A 54 9.62 1.68 5.19
N THR A 55 8.88 2.76 4.95
CA THR A 55 9.46 4.10 5.00
C THR A 55 10.08 4.18 6.39
N PRO A 56 11.41 4.17 6.54
CA PRO A 56 11.98 4.40 7.84
C PRO A 56 11.32 5.70 8.28
N MET A 57 10.76 5.73 9.48
CA MET A 57 10.40 7.00 10.09
C MET A 57 11.72 7.76 10.15
N LEU A 58 12.04 8.46 9.08
CA LEU A 58 13.14 9.38 9.03
C LEU A 58 12.86 10.34 10.18
N LYS A 59 13.60 10.18 11.26
CA LYS A 59 13.70 11.17 12.32
C LYS A 59 14.39 12.40 11.72
N VAL A 60 13.66 13.06 10.80
CA VAL A 60 14.05 14.38 10.30
C VAL A 60 13.43 15.35 11.29
N PRO A 61 14.19 15.94 12.20
CA PRO A 61 13.64 16.92 13.13
C PRO A 61 13.12 18.11 12.34
N GLY A 62 11.88 18.50 12.58
CA GLY A 62 11.35 19.74 12.03
C GLY A 62 9.97 19.62 11.36
N THR A 63 9.50 20.73 10.85
CA THR A 63 8.18 20.92 10.22
C THR A 63 7.90 19.99 9.03
N PHE A 64 8.94 19.52 8.33
CA PHE A 64 8.80 18.59 7.20
C PHE A 64 8.28 17.21 7.64
N SER A 65 8.85 16.61 8.72
CA SER A 65 8.37 15.32 9.24
C SER A 65 6.95 15.42 9.79
N GLN A 66 6.64 16.53 10.45
CA GLN A 66 5.29 16.81 10.94
C GLN A 66 4.30 16.91 9.78
N ALA A 67 4.68 17.55 8.67
CA ALA A 67 3.84 17.61 7.48
C ALA A 67 3.61 16.23 6.83
N ILE A 68 4.61 15.34 6.85
CA ILE A 68 4.43 13.96 6.37
C ILE A 68 3.46 13.19 7.29
N ALA A 69 3.64 13.27 8.61
CA ALA A 69 2.74 12.64 9.58
C ALA A 69 1.30 13.16 9.42
N TRP A 70 1.13 14.48 9.32
CA TRP A 70 -0.17 15.12 9.09
C TRP A 70 -0.85 14.59 7.83
N ALA A 71 -0.14 14.46 6.71
CA ALA A 71 -0.72 13.92 5.48
C ALA A 71 -1.12 12.44 5.62
N SER A 72 -0.33 11.63 6.34
CA SER A 72 -0.65 10.23 6.62
C SER A 72 -1.92 10.06 7.46
N GLU A 73 -2.17 11.00 8.38
CA GLU A 73 -3.37 11.01 9.22
C GLU A 73 -4.62 11.55 8.51
N ASN A 74 -4.44 12.28 7.41
CA ASN A 74 -5.52 12.96 6.69
C ASN A 74 -5.69 12.45 5.24
N LEU A 75 -5.35 11.20 4.96
CA LEU A 75 -5.40 10.62 3.60
C LEU A 75 -6.79 10.68 2.95
N ASP A 76 -7.85 10.65 3.76
CA ASP A 76 -9.25 10.75 3.34
C ASP A 76 -9.66 12.17 2.90
N LYS A 77 -8.88 13.17 3.24
CA LYS A 77 -9.17 14.56 2.90
C LYS A 77 -8.58 14.97 1.55
N ALA A 78 -9.17 15.99 0.94
CA ALA A 78 -8.62 16.62 -0.25
C ALA A 78 -7.35 17.41 0.12
N ILE A 79 -6.18 16.75 0.03
CA ILE A 79 -4.88 17.37 0.28
C ILE A 79 -4.30 17.84 -1.04
N THR A 80 -4.05 19.15 -1.17
CA THR A 80 -3.23 19.68 -2.26
C THR A 80 -1.76 19.71 -1.87
N VAL A 81 -0.87 19.68 -2.86
CA VAL A 81 0.58 19.78 -2.59
C VAL A 81 0.95 21.14 -2.01
N GLU A 82 0.16 22.17 -2.34
CA GLU A 82 0.25 23.51 -1.81
C GLU A 82 -0.01 23.55 -0.30
N ASP A 83 -1.15 22.99 0.13
CA ASP A 83 -1.52 22.91 1.55
C ASP A 83 -0.46 22.14 2.34
N TRP A 84 0.03 21.05 1.74
CA TRP A 84 1.06 20.22 2.35
C TRP A 84 2.41 20.95 2.50
N ALA A 85 2.81 21.74 1.49
CA ALA A 85 3.99 22.59 1.57
C ALA A 85 3.85 23.66 2.65
N GLN A 86 2.64 24.25 2.81
CA GLN A 86 2.35 25.20 3.87
C GLN A 86 2.47 24.57 5.26
N GLN A 87 1.96 23.35 5.46
CA GLN A 87 2.15 22.59 6.71
C GLN A 87 3.64 22.40 7.05
N ALA A 88 4.48 22.26 6.04
CA ALA A 88 5.93 22.17 6.21
C ALA A 88 6.62 23.53 6.35
N SER A 89 5.89 24.65 6.32
CA SER A 89 6.42 26.03 6.28
C SER A 89 7.42 26.24 5.12
N MET A 90 7.11 25.65 3.96
CA MET A 90 7.96 25.67 2.78
C MET A 90 7.21 26.22 1.56
N SER A 91 7.95 26.83 0.62
CA SER A 91 7.41 27.04 -0.71
C SER A 91 7.20 25.69 -1.40
N ARG A 92 6.22 25.59 -2.31
CA ARG A 92 5.95 24.38 -3.09
C ARG A 92 7.21 23.82 -3.75
N ARG A 93 8.02 24.68 -4.39
CA ARG A 93 9.28 24.29 -5.05
C ARG A 93 10.26 23.63 -4.07
N THR A 94 10.41 24.22 -2.88
CA THR A 94 11.31 23.70 -1.84
C THR A 94 10.81 22.37 -1.30
N PHE A 95 9.50 22.28 -1.07
CA PHE A 95 8.84 21.06 -0.62
C PHE A 95 9.01 19.91 -1.63
N ASP A 96 8.67 20.13 -2.91
CA ASP A 96 8.82 19.14 -3.98
C ASP A 96 10.26 18.62 -4.08
N ARG A 97 11.25 19.53 -4.05
CA ARG A 97 12.68 19.15 -4.12
C ARG A 97 13.08 18.31 -2.91
N LYS A 98 12.73 18.74 -1.69
CA LYS A 98 13.05 18.02 -0.45
C LYS A 98 12.35 16.67 -0.41
N PHE A 99 11.10 16.63 -0.84
CA PHE A 99 10.30 15.42 -0.89
C PHE A 99 10.92 14.36 -1.82
N ARG A 100 11.27 14.75 -3.06
CA ARG A 100 11.94 13.86 -4.01
C ARG A 100 13.29 13.38 -3.51
N ALA A 101 14.06 14.24 -2.85
CA ALA A 101 15.34 13.86 -2.25
C ALA A 101 15.17 12.83 -1.11
N SER A 102 14.07 12.92 -0.34
CA SER A 102 13.81 12.04 0.81
C SER A 102 13.13 10.73 0.42
N PHE A 103 12.21 10.74 -0.55
CA PHE A 103 11.34 9.61 -0.88
C PHE A 103 11.53 9.06 -2.30
N SER A 104 12.35 9.69 -3.14
CA SER A 104 12.52 9.36 -4.56
C SER A 104 11.22 9.39 -5.37
N LEU A 105 10.18 10.03 -4.85
CA LEU A 105 8.83 10.18 -5.41
C LEU A 105 8.41 11.63 -5.34
N SER A 106 7.47 12.03 -6.20
CA SER A 106 6.76 13.29 -6.01
C SER A 106 5.76 13.18 -4.85
N PRO A 107 5.38 14.30 -4.19
CA PRO A 107 4.35 14.30 -3.15
C PRO A 107 3.03 13.67 -3.61
N LYS A 108 2.61 13.95 -4.85
CA LYS A 108 1.39 13.39 -5.42
C LYS A 108 1.47 11.87 -5.61
N GLU A 109 2.59 11.36 -6.12
CA GLU A 109 2.78 9.91 -6.30
C GLU A 109 2.77 9.19 -4.96
N TRP A 110 3.45 9.75 -3.97
CA TRP A 110 3.45 9.21 -2.61
C TRP A 110 2.04 9.19 -2.02
N LEU A 111 1.28 10.28 -2.12
CA LEU A 111 -0.10 10.36 -1.61
C LEU A 111 -0.99 9.30 -2.26
N ILE A 112 -0.87 9.10 -3.58
CA ILE A 112 -1.60 8.06 -4.29
C ILE A 112 -1.22 6.67 -3.76
N GLN A 113 0.07 6.40 -3.53
CA GLN A 113 0.51 5.12 -2.98
C GLN A 113 -0.07 4.87 -1.59
N GLN A 114 -0.03 5.86 -0.69
CA GLN A 114 -0.61 5.73 0.65
C GLN A 114 -2.12 5.47 0.61
N ARG A 115 -2.84 6.16 -0.27
CA ARG A 115 -4.27 5.94 -0.48
C ARG A 115 -4.58 4.55 -1.05
N ILE A 116 -3.73 4.02 -1.92
CA ILE A 116 -3.87 2.64 -2.41
C ILE A 116 -3.62 1.62 -1.31
N GLU A 117 -2.61 1.83 -0.45
CA GLU A 117 -2.40 0.94 0.70
C GLU A 117 -3.58 0.98 1.67
N ARG A 118 -4.14 2.17 1.94
CA ARG A 118 -5.37 2.31 2.73
C ARG A 118 -6.55 1.57 2.07
N ALA A 119 -6.72 1.71 0.74
CA ALA A 119 -7.76 1.01 0.00
C ALA A 119 -7.62 -0.52 0.08
N LYS A 120 -6.40 -1.06 0.05
CA LYS A 120 -6.14 -2.49 0.26
C LYS A 120 -6.61 -2.93 1.65
N GLY A 121 -6.23 -2.21 2.70
CA GLY A 121 -6.70 -2.50 4.05
C GLY A 121 -8.22 -2.52 4.17
N LEU A 122 -8.91 -1.52 3.60
CA LEU A 122 -10.37 -1.45 3.59
C LEU A 122 -11.00 -2.60 2.78
N LEU A 123 -10.41 -3.00 1.65
CA LEU A 123 -10.87 -4.13 0.85
C LEU A 123 -10.75 -5.48 1.58
N GLU A 124 -9.77 -5.61 2.47
CA GLU A 124 -9.52 -6.81 3.26
C GLU A 124 -10.47 -6.93 4.46
N THR A 125 -10.85 -5.81 5.06
CA THR A 125 -11.58 -5.78 6.34
C THR A 125 -13.04 -5.41 6.22
N GLU A 126 -13.46 -4.75 5.12
CA GLU A 126 -14.80 -4.18 5.00
C GLU A 126 -15.52 -4.64 3.72
N SER A 127 -16.82 -4.87 3.86
CA SER A 127 -17.71 -5.26 2.75
C SER A 127 -18.36 -4.06 2.04
N LEU A 128 -17.81 -2.85 2.19
CA LEU A 128 -18.35 -1.63 1.61
C LEU A 128 -18.39 -1.66 0.07
N PRO A 129 -19.40 -1.00 -0.56
CA PRO A 129 -19.37 -0.73 -1.98
C PRO A 129 -18.08 -0.01 -2.40
N ILE A 130 -17.58 -0.33 -3.60
CA ILE A 130 -16.31 0.23 -4.11
C ILE A 130 -16.33 1.76 -4.16
N GLU A 131 -17.48 2.36 -4.41
CA GLU A 131 -17.69 3.80 -4.43
C GLU A 131 -17.46 4.44 -3.05
N GLN A 132 -18.00 3.85 -2.00
CA GLN A 132 -17.82 4.32 -0.63
C GLN A 132 -16.38 4.11 -0.17
N LEU A 133 -15.82 2.95 -0.50
CA LEU A 133 -14.43 2.62 -0.18
C LEU A 133 -13.45 3.60 -0.85
N ALA A 134 -13.69 4.00 -2.10
CA ALA A 134 -12.87 4.99 -2.79
C ALA A 134 -12.82 6.31 -2.01
N ASN A 135 -13.98 6.80 -1.56
CA ASN A 135 -14.06 8.03 -0.77
C ASN A 135 -13.32 7.90 0.57
N GLN A 136 -13.51 6.78 1.29
CA GLN A 136 -12.81 6.52 2.55
C GLN A 136 -11.29 6.39 2.37
N ALA A 137 -10.86 5.86 1.23
CA ALA A 137 -9.43 5.79 0.89
C ALA A 137 -8.85 7.15 0.45
N GLY A 138 -9.69 8.19 0.29
CA GLY A 138 -9.30 9.55 -0.07
C GLY A 138 -9.27 9.84 -1.56
N PHE A 139 -9.93 9.01 -2.38
CA PHE A 139 -10.11 9.29 -3.81
C PHE A 139 -11.43 10.02 -4.04
N ASP A 140 -11.43 10.97 -4.97
CA ASP A 140 -12.63 11.74 -5.35
C ASP A 140 -13.74 10.84 -5.92
N ASN A 141 -13.35 9.72 -6.54
CA ASN A 141 -14.29 8.75 -7.12
C ASN A 141 -13.63 7.38 -7.35
N ALA A 142 -14.47 6.36 -7.51
CA ALA A 142 -14.04 4.99 -7.74
C ALA A 142 -13.31 4.78 -9.09
N VAL A 143 -13.55 5.61 -10.09
CA VAL A 143 -12.87 5.49 -11.40
C VAL A 143 -11.39 5.81 -11.24
N THR A 144 -11.08 6.92 -10.58
CA THR A 144 -9.70 7.34 -10.27
C THR A 144 -9.00 6.30 -9.41
N MET A 145 -9.67 5.80 -8.35
CA MET A 145 -9.13 4.73 -7.52
C MET A 145 -8.83 3.47 -8.34
N ARG A 146 -9.79 2.97 -9.15
CA ARG A 146 -9.61 1.77 -9.98
C ARG A 146 -8.43 1.90 -10.94
N HIS A 147 -8.25 3.09 -11.53
CA HIS A 147 -7.11 3.36 -12.42
C HIS A 147 -5.77 3.20 -11.69
N HIS A 148 -5.60 3.91 -10.56
CA HIS A 148 -4.37 3.84 -9.79
C HIS A 148 -4.15 2.47 -9.15
N PHE A 149 -5.21 1.83 -8.66
CA PHE A 149 -5.15 0.50 -8.07
C PHE A 149 -4.64 -0.55 -9.07
N ARG A 150 -5.21 -0.58 -10.30
CA ARG A 150 -4.72 -1.49 -11.34
C ARG A 150 -3.27 -1.21 -11.71
N ARG A 151 -2.88 0.05 -11.81
CA ARG A 151 -1.51 0.44 -12.16
C ARG A 151 -0.49 0.01 -11.10
N LEU A 152 -0.84 0.13 -9.82
CA LEU A 152 0.10 -0.12 -8.71
C LEU A 152 0.03 -1.55 -8.17
N VAL A 153 -1.15 -2.18 -8.18
CA VAL A 153 -1.40 -3.52 -7.61
C VAL A 153 -1.48 -4.61 -8.69
N GLY A 154 -1.72 -4.23 -9.95
CA GLY A 154 -1.80 -5.16 -11.09
C GLY A 154 -3.17 -5.82 -11.28
N VAL A 155 -4.09 -5.71 -10.32
CA VAL A 155 -5.44 -6.27 -10.38
C VAL A 155 -6.51 -5.23 -10.07
N SER A 156 -7.77 -5.53 -10.36
CA SER A 156 -8.87 -4.62 -9.97
C SER A 156 -9.16 -4.71 -8.46
N PRO A 157 -9.73 -3.66 -7.84
CA PRO A 157 -10.14 -3.70 -6.43
C PRO A 157 -11.08 -4.86 -6.10
N GLN A 158 -12.04 -5.16 -7.00
CA GLN A 158 -12.96 -6.29 -6.82
C GLN A 158 -12.23 -7.64 -6.82
N LYS A 159 -11.28 -7.83 -7.76
CA LYS A 159 -10.47 -9.05 -7.81
C LYS A 159 -9.58 -9.18 -6.58
N TYR A 160 -9.03 -8.06 -6.12
CA TYR A 160 -8.24 -8.01 -4.88
C TYR A 160 -9.09 -8.42 -3.67
N ARG A 161 -10.31 -7.86 -3.52
CA ARG A 161 -11.25 -8.24 -2.46
C ARG A 161 -11.60 -9.72 -2.50
N ALA A 162 -11.88 -10.27 -3.68
CA ALA A 162 -12.18 -11.69 -3.83
C ALA A 162 -11.03 -12.62 -3.41
N GLN A 163 -9.78 -12.14 -3.49
CA GLN A 163 -8.60 -12.90 -3.09
C GLN A 163 -8.22 -12.74 -1.62
N PHE A 164 -8.44 -11.55 -1.05
CA PHE A 164 -7.89 -11.14 0.24
C PHE A 164 -8.92 -10.59 1.22
N GLY A 165 -10.17 -10.38 0.80
CA GLY A 165 -11.26 -9.93 1.67
C GLY A 165 -11.71 -11.03 2.62
N GLN A 166 -12.14 -10.61 3.82
CA GLN A 166 -12.84 -11.51 4.74
C GLN A 166 -14.27 -11.71 4.22
N ASN A 167 -14.63 -12.96 3.91
CA ASN A 167 -16.01 -13.37 3.66
C ASN A 167 -16.75 -13.56 4.99
#